data_2a7cab89b3122e414c3175eddbaf061f
#
_entry.id   2a7cab89b3122e414c3175eddbaf061f
#
_cell.length_a   1.000
_cell.length_b   1.000
_cell.length_c   1.000
_cell.angle_alpha   90.00
_cell.angle_beta   90.00
_cell.angle_gamma   90.00
#
_symmetry.space_group_name_H-M   'P 1'
#
loop_
_entity.id
_entity.type
_entity.pdbx_description
1 polymer ?
#
loop_
_entity_poly.entity_id
_entity_poly.type
_entity_poly.pdbx_seq_one_letter_code
_entity_poly.pdbx_strand_id
1 'polypeptide(L)'
;MHASTIRIWIGSTAAALIMVRATSLAPDPEATLPIPAPAPLGNLGARVSLPGANAPFRLAAARRTSVIDQCFTSNLEGNVPPTPGQVALVAAALKEDWKTVLRLLDAGASVETTNESGVTPLMAAARQGNVEILRALLAKHASVDFADLDGRSALHYALTAGKVEAVQLLLPLISNLEATSLAGSDLLTTALETGDMKIFQTVLERFPATLSWTANTRRALQAALHADMKEQVRLLLSKHPAPPTREGGIVPLIAYAIASDDAPLFHTLLACGSDPNIVIPKAAEKDFMSLLKSKYLRLYIQEETGINLLMLAAGLGKADYVRALLDAGADRSKATPRERMLPLYFAAWTENWQCVQMLLGGGPMPDQLRVEISLAQQNMSVIKDGVTVFTTKCSTGREGFTTKPGQYVITDKDRDHRSTIYKCAMPYFMRLNCRDFGMHEGVVPTYPASHGCIRLPGDAARKLFVEIPVGTVVMNN
;
A
#
# COMPACT_ATOMS: atom_id res chain seq x y z
N MET A 1 -25.77 21.01 -28.32
CA MET A 1 -25.09 19.84 -27.73
C MET A 1 -23.67 19.86 -28.26
N HIS A 2 -22.75 20.45 -27.51
CA HIS A 2 -21.37 20.60 -27.92
C HIS A 2 -20.57 19.39 -27.45
N ALA A 3 -20.11 18.58 -28.40
CA ALA A 3 -19.10 17.56 -28.16
C ALA A 3 -17.75 18.28 -27.97
N SER A 4 -17.27 18.37 -26.73
CA SER A 4 -15.93 18.89 -26.41
C SER A 4 -14.91 17.85 -26.85
N THR A 5 -14.34 18.05 -28.02
CA THR A 5 -13.17 17.30 -28.48
C THR A 5 -11.98 17.69 -27.59
N ILE A 6 -11.59 16.83 -26.66
CA ILE A 6 -10.36 17.00 -25.91
C ILE A 6 -9.19 16.82 -26.87
N ARG A 7 -8.62 17.93 -27.33
CA ARG A 7 -7.33 17.93 -28.03
C ARG A 7 -6.25 17.64 -26.98
N ILE A 8 -5.82 16.39 -26.90
CA ILE A 8 -4.62 16.03 -26.15
C ILE A 8 -3.42 16.53 -26.95
N TRP A 9 -2.94 17.70 -26.57
CA TRP A 9 -1.70 18.26 -27.11
C TRP A 9 -0.53 17.54 -26.39
N ILE A 10 0.00 16.49 -27.00
CA ILE A 10 1.22 15.82 -26.51
C ILE A 10 2.37 16.72 -26.91
N GLY A 11 2.96 17.43 -25.95
CA GLY A 11 4.19 18.15 -26.16
C GLY A 11 5.28 17.19 -26.67
N SER A 12 5.56 17.28 -27.96
CA SER A 12 6.28 16.27 -28.74
C SER A 12 7.75 16.07 -28.36
N THR A 13 8.31 16.87 -27.45
CA THR A 13 9.76 16.83 -27.16
C THR A 13 10.14 15.94 -25.99
N ALA A 14 9.36 15.87 -24.94
CA ALA A 14 9.71 15.08 -23.74
C ALA A 14 9.41 13.59 -23.93
N ALA A 15 8.27 13.24 -24.51
CA ALA A 15 7.93 11.84 -24.80
C ALA A 15 8.88 11.23 -25.86
N ALA A 16 9.28 12.02 -26.86
CA ALA A 16 10.27 11.59 -27.84
C ALA A 16 11.66 11.41 -27.24
N LEU A 17 12.08 12.26 -26.29
CA LEU A 17 13.38 12.15 -25.61
C LEU A 17 13.46 10.92 -24.69
N ILE A 18 12.37 10.55 -24.03
CA ILE A 18 12.30 9.36 -23.17
C ILE A 18 12.26 8.07 -24.02
N MET A 19 11.57 8.09 -25.16
CA MET A 19 11.58 6.94 -26.08
C MET A 19 12.96 6.74 -26.76
N VAL A 20 13.67 7.81 -27.09
CA VAL A 20 15.04 7.74 -27.62
C VAL A 20 16.01 7.19 -26.56
N ARG A 21 15.86 7.57 -25.28
CA ARG A 21 16.63 6.97 -24.18
C ARG A 21 16.28 5.50 -23.93
N ALA A 22 15.02 5.10 -24.09
CA ALA A 22 14.61 3.70 -23.92
C ALA A 22 15.06 2.80 -25.08
N THR A 23 15.18 3.33 -26.31
CA THR A 23 15.66 2.59 -27.47
C THR A 23 17.19 2.55 -27.59
N SER A 24 17.93 3.47 -26.95
CA SER A 24 19.39 3.46 -26.92
C SER A 24 20.00 2.56 -25.84
N LEU A 25 19.15 1.92 -25.01
CA LEU A 25 19.56 0.96 -23.98
C LEU A 25 19.28 -0.51 -24.35
N ALA A 26 19.18 -0.83 -25.64
CA ALA A 26 19.30 -2.21 -26.08
C ALA A 26 20.79 -2.62 -25.96
N PRO A 27 21.12 -3.75 -25.32
CA PRO A 27 22.51 -4.16 -25.19
C PRO A 27 23.09 -4.50 -26.56
N ASP A 28 24.20 -3.85 -26.88
CA ASP A 28 25.06 -4.22 -27.98
C ASP A 28 25.68 -5.61 -27.69
N PRO A 29 25.59 -6.60 -28.55
CA PRO A 29 26.03 -7.96 -28.22
C PRO A 29 27.55 -8.20 -28.26
N GLU A 30 28.38 -7.19 -28.53
CA GLU A 30 29.85 -7.37 -28.57
C GLU A 30 30.60 -6.16 -28.02
N ALA A 31 30.73 -6.07 -26.68
CA ALA A 31 31.78 -5.30 -26.05
C ALA A 31 32.22 -5.98 -24.74
N THR A 32 33.09 -6.98 -24.85
CA THR A 32 33.87 -7.48 -23.71
C THR A 32 34.97 -6.49 -23.36
N LEU A 33 34.79 -5.76 -22.29
CA LEU A 33 35.88 -5.05 -21.61
C LEU A 33 36.46 -5.97 -20.51
N PRO A 34 37.79 -6.01 -20.35
CA PRO A 34 38.44 -6.91 -19.41
C PRO A 34 38.19 -6.45 -17.95
N ILE A 35 37.80 -7.40 -17.13
CA ILE A 35 37.64 -7.22 -15.67
C ILE A 35 39.05 -7.16 -15.06
N PRO A 36 39.42 -6.13 -14.26
CA PRO A 36 40.66 -6.14 -13.51
C PRO A 36 40.59 -7.17 -12.38
N ALA A 37 41.65 -7.97 -12.25
CA ALA A 37 41.82 -8.97 -11.24
C ALA A 37 41.78 -8.39 -9.80
N PRO A 38 41.16 -9.07 -8.81
CA PRO A 38 41.17 -8.62 -7.43
C PRO A 38 42.55 -8.80 -6.81
N ALA A 39 43.00 -7.78 -6.05
CA ALA A 39 44.21 -7.81 -5.24
C ALA A 39 44.13 -8.88 -4.11
N PRO A 40 45.22 -9.48 -3.69
CA PRO A 40 45.22 -10.55 -2.70
C PRO A 40 44.93 -10.01 -1.28
N LEU A 41 43.89 -10.55 -0.66
CA LEU A 41 43.59 -10.30 0.76
C LEU A 41 44.56 -11.12 1.64
N GLY A 42 45.27 -10.39 2.48
CA GLY A 42 46.14 -10.98 3.51
C GLY A 42 45.36 -11.77 4.55
N ASN A 43 45.98 -12.87 4.97
CA ASN A 43 45.55 -13.76 6.02
C ASN A 43 45.28 -13.01 7.34
N LEU A 44 44.05 -13.07 7.83
CA LEU A 44 43.73 -12.98 9.24
C LEU A 44 42.73 -14.08 9.58
N GLY A 45 43.29 -15.15 10.14
CA GLY A 45 42.53 -16.28 10.65
C GLY A 45 41.75 -15.92 11.90
N ALA A 46 40.44 -16.03 11.82
CA ALA A 46 39.56 -16.27 12.95
C ALA A 46 38.36 -17.10 12.46
N ARG A 47 38.36 -18.36 12.82
CA ARG A 47 37.21 -19.26 12.64
C ARG A 47 36.05 -18.74 13.49
N VAL A 48 34.99 -18.25 12.86
CA VAL A 48 33.69 -18.09 13.51
C VAL A 48 32.78 -19.17 12.97
N SER A 49 32.49 -20.13 13.84
CA SER A 49 31.48 -21.16 13.60
C SER A 49 30.11 -20.55 13.63
N LEU A 50 29.31 -20.75 12.59
CA LEU A 50 27.88 -20.40 12.57
C LEU A 50 27.11 -21.41 13.45
N PRO A 51 26.29 -20.96 14.41
CA PRO A 51 25.35 -21.84 15.08
C PRO A 51 24.06 -21.92 14.22
N GLY A 52 23.55 -23.16 14.18
CA GLY A 52 22.34 -23.54 13.41
C GLY A 52 21.09 -22.81 13.81
N ALA A 53 20.17 -22.77 12.85
CA ALA A 53 18.79 -22.34 13.00
C ALA A 53 18.09 -23.15 14.10
N ASN A 54 17.75 -22.45 15.20
CA ASN A 54 16.71 -22.74 16.20
C ASN A 54 17.16 -22.20 17.57
N ALA A 55 16.98 -20.89 17.76
CA ALA A 55 16.93 -20.34 19.12
C ALA A 55 15.98 -19.13 19.12
N PRO A 56 15.06 -19.07 20.08
CA PRO A 56 14.10 -17.97 20.17
C PRO A 56 14.81 -16.68 20.58
N PHE A 57 14.27 -15.57 20.08
CA PHE A 57 14.61 -14.20 20.38
C PHE A 57 15.03 -13.97 21.84
N ARG A 58 16.34 -13.89 22.09
CA ARG A 58 16.93 -13.33 23.30
C ARG A 58 18.09 -12.41 22.92
N LEU A 59 17.78 -11.22 22.42
CA LEU A 59 18.80 -10.15 22.29
C LEU A 59 18.14 -8.75 22.19
N ALA A 60 17.38 -8.41 23.26
CA ALA A 60 16.96 -7.04 23.51
C ALA A 60 17.07 -6.64 24.99
N ALA A 61 17.75 -7.45 25.82
CA ALA A 61 17.85 -7.19 27.25
C ALA A 61 19.05 -6.32 27.66
N ALA A 62 19.99 -6.01 26.77
CA ALA A 62 21.27 -5.40 27.16
C ALA A 62 21.38 -3.87 27.03
N ARG A 63 20.32 -3.16 26.60
CA ARG A 63 20.34 -1.67 26.55
C ARG A 63 19.15 -0.98 27.24
N ARG A 64 18.36 -1.70 28.03
CA ARG A 64 17.23 -1.16 28.82
C ARG A 64 17.49 -1.01 30.31
N THR A 65 18.67 -1.30 30.77
CA THR A 65 19.04 -1.19 32.21
C THR A 65 19.08 0.23 32.75
N SER A 66 19.26 1.26 31.92
CA SER A 66 19.40 2.64 32.41
C SER A 66 18.09 3.34 32.78
N VAL A 67 16.95 2.95 32.17
CA VAL A 67 15.63 3.56 32.49
C VAL A 67 14.96 2.78 33.62
N ILE A 68 15.16 1.48 33.66
CA ILE A 68 14.69 0.64 34.79
C ILE A 68 15.45 0.99 36.06
N ASP A 69 16.77 1.22 35.99
CA ASP A 69 17.57 1.63 37.15
C ASP A 69 17.18 3.03 37.68
N GLN A 70 16.74 3.95 36.81
CA GLN A 70 16.24 5.26 37.27
C GLN A 70 14.87 5.17 37.98
N CYS A 71 13.98 4.26 37.55
CA CYS A 71 12.73 4.02 38.25
C CYS A 71 12.95 3.23 39.57
N PHE A 72 13.95 2.36 39.62
CA PHE A 72 14.30 1.62 40.87
C PHE A 72 15.06 2.47 41.87
N THR A 73 15.93 3.40 41.44
CA THR A 73 16.73 4.22 42.36
C THR A 73 15.95 5.34 43.03
N SER A 74 14.86 5.81 42.46
CA SER A 74 14.00 6.81 43.09
C SER A 74 13.08 6.24 44.18
N ASN A 75 12.91 4.92 44.27
CA ASN A 75 12.08 4.23 45.27
C ASN A 75 12.87 3.44 46.30
N LEU A 76 14.22 3.50 46.28
CA LEU A 76 15.07 2.74 47.25
C LEU A 76 15.36 3.51 48.55
N GLU A 77 14.91 4.74 48.71
CA GLU A 77 15.00 5.46 49.99
C GLU A 77 13.81 5.19 50.93
N GLY A 78 13.32 3.98 50.98
CA GLY A 78 12.21 3.63 51.86
C GLY A 78 11.86 2.16 51.92
N ASN A 79 12.87 1.28 51.88
CA ASN A 79 12.63 -0.16 52.04
C ASN A 79 12.37 -0.51 53.52
N VAL A 80 11.30 0.07 54.07
CA VAL A 80 10.65 -0.47 55.26
C VAL A 80 9.82 -1.67 54.77
N PRO A 81 10.03 -2.89 55.33
CA PRO A 81 9.21 -4.03 54.93
C PRO A 81 7.71 -3.64 55.08
N PRO A 82 6.84 -4.01 54.13
CA PRO A 82 5.45 -3.60 54.17
C PRO A 82 4.83 -3.96 55.51
N THR A 83 4.20 -2.99 56.15
CA THR A 83 3.52 -3.23 57.43
C THR A 83 2.42 -4.28 57.23
N PRO A 84 2.06 -5.07 58.24
CA PRO A 84 0.99 -6.06 58.12
C PRO A 84 -0.32 -5.48 57.53
N GLY A 85 -0.59 -4.21 57.77
CA GLY A 85 -1.74 -3.50 57.21
C GLY A 85 -1.64 -3.21 55.68
N GLN A 86 -0.42 -3.04 55.18
CA GLN A 86 -0.19 -2.79 53.74
C GLN A 86 -0.41 -4.05 52.91
N VAL A 87 0.13 -5.19 53.36
CA VAL A 87 -0.11 -6.50 52.74
C VAL A 87 -1.61 -6.85 52.77
N ALA A 88 -2.29 -6.48 53.89
CA ALA A 88 -3.71 -6.71 54.06
C ALA A 88 -4.57 -5.90 53.08
N LEU A 89 -4.16 -4.67 52.68
CA LEU A 89 -4.93 -3.82 51.74
C LEU A 89 -4.98 -4.47 50.33
N VAL A 90 -3.83 -4.87 49.78
CA VAL A 90 -3.80 -5.52 48.48
C VAL A 90 -4.49 -6.89 48.53
N ALA A 91 -4.30 -7.64 49.58
CA ALA A 91 -4.96 -8.94 49.76
C ALA A 91 -6.49 -8.80 49.86
N ALA A 92 -6.99 -7.78 50.55
CA ALA A 92 -8.41 -7.47 50.60
C ALA A 92 -8.96 -7.03 49.23
N ALA A 93 -8.21 -6.18 48.50
CA ALA A 93 -8.57 -5.73 47.17
C ALA A 93 -8.64 -6.90 46.17
N LEU A 94 -7.68 -7.84 46.22
CA LEU A 94 -7.65 -9.01 45.35
C LEU A 94 -8.78 -10.01 45.68
N LYS A 95 -9.24 -10.04 46.93
CA LYS A 95 -10.40 -10.83 47.37
C LYS A 95 -11.74 -10.11 47.23
N GLU A 96 -11.73 -8.88 46.68
CA GLU A 96 -12.93 -8.05 46.52
C GLU A 96 -13.64 -7.66 47.82
N ASP A 97 -12.91 -7.75 48.94
CA ASP A 97 -13.40 -7.29 50.25
C ASP A 97 -13.27 -5.77 50.38
N TRP A 98 -14.13 -5.05 49.67
CA TRP A 98 -14.11 -3.60 49.56
C TRP A 98 -14.41 -2.90 50.89
N LYS A 99 -15.13 -3.54 51.80
CA LYS A 99 -15.36 -2.99 53.17
C LYS A 99 -14.04 -2.94 53.96
N THR A 100 -13.26 -4.01 53.87
CA THR A 100 -11.93 -4.04 54.51
C THR A 100 -10.98 -3.06 53.82
N VAL A 101 -11.02 -2.94 52.48
CA VAL A 101 -10.22 -1.97 51.73
C VAL A 101 -10.51 -0.54 52.25
N LEU A 102 -11.77 -0.10 52.31
CA LEU A 102 -12.14 1.24 52.78
C LEU A 102 -11.70 1.46 54.24
N ARG A 103 -11.94 0.49 55.10
CA ARG A 103 -11.51 0.57 56.52
C ARG A 103 -10.00 0.70 56.67
N LEU A 104 -9.23 0.00 55.87
CA LEU A 104 -7.75 0.08 55.89
C LEU A 104 -7.28 1.45 55.34
N LEU A 105 -7.91 1.96 54.30
CA LEU A 105 -7.62 3.28 53.74
C LEU A 105 -7.93 4.41 54.76
N ASP A 106 -9.02 4.28 55.48
CA ASP A 106 -9.39 5.25 56.55
C ASP A 106 -8.44 5.14 57.76
N ALA A 107 -7.90 3.95 58.02
CA ALA A 107 -6.84 3.72 59.04
C ALA A 107 -5.43 4.21 58.59
N GLY A 108 -5.32 4.81 57.38
CA GLY A 108 -4.05 5.36 56.85
C GLY A 108 -3.14 4.38 56.16
N ALA A 109 -3.64 3.23 55.68
CA ALA A 109 -2.86 2.34 54.84
C ALA A 109 -2.46 3.03 53.53
N SER A 110 -1.21 2.82 53.07
CA SER A 110 -0.73 3.41 51.82
C SER A 110 -1.46 2.82 50.61
N VAL A 111 -1.90 3.64 49.69
CA VAL A 111 -2.61 3.25 48.47
C VAL A 111 -1.68 2.63 47.42
N GLU A 112 -0.36 2.87 47.55
CA GLU A 112 0.69 2.38 46.62
C GLU A 112 1.30 1.03 47.04
N THR A 113 0.60 0.29 47.87
CA THR A 113 1.04 -1.06 48.28
C THR A 113 0.85 -2.02 47.12
N THR A 114 1.80 -2.96 46.96
CA THR A 114 1.76 -3.96 45.89
C THR A 114 1.87 -5.39 46.47
N ASN A 115 1.37 -6.34 45.71
CA ASN A 115 1.72 -7.75 45.93
C ASN A 115 3.06 -8.09 45.26
N GLU A 116 3.44 -9.38 45.28
CA GLU A 116 4.69 -9.89 44.68
C GLU A 116 4.75 -9.68 43.15
N SER A 117 3.60 -9.51 42.48
CA SER A 117 3.53 -9.23 41.04
C SER A 117 3.48 -7.72 40.73
N GLY A 118 3.59 -6.85 41.71
CA GLY A 118 3.49 -5.40 41.53
C GLY A 118 2.05 -4.88 41.39
N VAL A 119 1.04 -5.72 41.65
CA VAL A 119 -0.38 -5.30 41.49
C VAL A 119 -0.79 -4.44 42.68
N THR A 120 -1.34 -3.24 42.38
CA THR A 120 -1.86 -2.27 43.36
C THR A 120 -3.36 -2.49 43.64
N PRO A 121 -3.91 -1.93 44.74
CA PRO A 121 -5.35 -1.91 44.98
C PRO A 121 -6.15 -1.23 43.85
N LEU A 122 -5.59 -0.18 43.21
CA LEU A 122 -6.21 0.50 42.06
C LEU A 122 -6.35 -0.44 40.87
N MET A 123 -5.32 -1.25 40.56
CA MET A 123 -5.36 -2.25 39.49
C MET A 123 -6.41 -3.34 39.77
N ALA A 124 -6.51 -3.81 41.03
CA ALA A 124 -7.51 -4.80 41.42
C ALA A 124 -8.94 -4.23 41.28
N ALA A 125 -9.18 -3.01 41.74
CA ALA A 125 -10.46 -2.32 41.60
C ALA A 125 -10.81 -2.06 40.12
N ALA A 126 -9.82 -1.70 39.30
CA ALA A 126 -9.99 -1.49 37.87
C ALA A 126 -10.40 -2.79 37.14
N ARG A 127 -9.77 -3.92 37.45
CA ARG A 127 -10.14 -5.25 36.93
C ARG A 127 -11.57 -5.60 37.23
N GLN A 128 -12.06 -5.28 38.45
CA GLN A 128 -13.44 -5.54 38.85
C GLN A 128 -14.43 -4.54 38.29
N GLY A 129 -13.97 -3.34 37.88
CA GLY A 129 -14.82 -2.27 37.45
C GLY A 129 -15.55 -1.56 38.58
N ASN A 130 -15.03 -1.62 39.81
CA ASN A 130 -15.66 -0.98 40.95
C ASN A 130 -15.33 0.51 40.97
N VAL A 131 -16.20 1.33 40.36
CA VAL A 131 -16.03 2.78 40.20
C VAL A 131 -15.99 3.52 41.54
N GLU A 132 -16.72 3.07 42.55
CA GLU A 132 -16.73 3.71 43.87
C GLU A 132 -15.37 3.56 44.57
N ILE A 133 -14.80 2.35 44.55
CA ILE A 133 -13.47 2.09 45.08
C ILE A 133 -12.38 2.78 44.28
N LEU A 134 -12.49 2.79 42.93
CA LEU A 134 -11.57 3.53 42.09
C LEU A 134 -11.56 5.03 42.49
N ARG A 135 -12.72 5.65 42.66
CA ARG A 135 -12.82 7.05 43.11
C ARG A 135 -12.21 7.25 44.50
N ALA A 136 -12.49 6.33 45.45
CA ALA A 136 -11.93 6.41 46.80
C ALA A 136 -10.39 6.30 46.81
N LEU A 137 -9.81 5.39 46.00
CA LEU A 137 -8.36 5.24 45.87
C LEU A 137 -7.74 6.48 45.20
N LEU A 138 -8.36 6.99 44.13
CA LEU A 138 -7.91 8.21 43.44
C LEU A 138 -7.97 9.44 44.34
N ALA A 139 -9.01 9.57 45.19
CA ALA A 139 -9.12 10.64 46.17
C ALA A 139 -8.02 10.58 47.27
N LYS A 140 -7.45 9.41 47.49
CA LYS A 140 -6.28 9.19 48.36
C LYS A 140 -4.94 9.25 47.55
N HIS A 141 -4.96 9.81 46.32
CA HIS A 141 -3.82 10.02 45.44
C HIS A 141 -3.16 8.75 44.93
N ALA A 142 -3.92 7.66 44.73
CA ALA A 142 -3.39 6.48 44.03
C ALA A 142 -2.93 6.85 42.62
N SER A 143 -1.72 6.42 42.24
CA SER A 143 -1.13 6.69 40.94
C SER A 143 -1.78 5.85 39.84
N VAL A 144 -2.29 6.52 38.81
CA VAL A 144 -2.90 5.87 37.64
C VAL A 144 -1.88 5.30 36.66
N ASP A 145 -0.66 5.89 36.65
CA ASP A 145 0.44 5.50 35.75
C ASP A 145 1.34 4.42 36.36
N PHE A 146 1.10 4.00 37.60
CA PHE A 146 1.85 2.89 38.21
C PHE A 146 1.65 1.62 37.38
N ALA A 147 2.73 0.89 37.15
CA ALA A 147 2.71 -0.35 36.36
C ALA A 147 3.14 -1.55 37.22
N ASP A 148 2.53 -2.70 37.01
CA ASP A 148 2.94 -3.96 37.62
C ASP A 148 4.26 -4.48 36.98
N LEU A 149 4.73 -5.64 37.41
CA LEU A 149 5.98 -6.23 36.89
C LEU A 149 5.90 -6.61 35.39
N ASP A 150 4.69 -6.73 34.83
CA ASP A 150 4.47 -6.94 33.39
C ASP A 150 4.30 -5.62 32.62
N GLY A 151 4.45 -4.46 33.30
CA GLY A 151 4.26 -3.15 32.69
C GLY A 151 2.80 -2.75 32.48
N ARG A 152 1.83 -3.41 33.14
CA ARG A 152 0.40 -3.13 33.00
C ARG A 152 -0.06 -2.13 34.06
N SER A 153 -0.70 -1.03 33.63
CA SER A 153 -1.33 -0.05 34.52
C SER A 153 -2.76 -0.45 34.91
N ALA A 154 -3.38 0.29 35.84
CA ALA A 154 -4.78 0.09 36.18
C ALA A 154 -5.73 0.15 34.95
N LEU A 155 -5.41 1.02 33.98
CA LEU A 155 -6.16 1.10 32.72
C LEU A 155 -6.05 -0.18 31.90
N HIS A 156 -4.88 -0.82 31.81
CA HIS A 156 -4.72 -2.11 31.12
C HIS A 156 -5.58 -3.20 31.79
N TYR A 157 -5.70 -3.20 33.11
CA TYR A 157 -6.56 -4.13 33.83
C TYR A 157 -8.04 -3.89 33.55
N ALA A 158 -8.47 -2.61 33.50
CA ALA A 158 -9.85 -2.25 33.15
C ALA A 158 -10.20 -2.64 31.71
N LEU A 159 -9.28 -2.38 30.76
CA LEU A 159 -9.42 -2.76 29.36
C LEU A 159 -9.56 -4.26 29.18
N THR A 160 -8.59 -5.03 29.70
CA THR A 160 -8.58 -6.49 29.59
C THR A 160 -9.81 -7.13 30.19
N ALA A 161 -10.37 -6.53 31.26
CA ALA A 161 -11.60 -7.01 31.92
C ALA A 161 -12.90 -6.46 31.27
N GLY A 162 -12.83 -5.64 30.22
CA GLY A 162 -13.98 -5.08 29.54
C GLY A 162 -14.82 -4.11 30.38
N LYS A 163 -14.21 -3.37 31.33
CA LYS A 163 -14.92 -2.52 32.27
C LYS A 163 -15.05 -1.07 31.78
N VAL A 164 -16.10 -0.82 30.99
CA VAL A 164 -16.32 0.47 30.28
C VAL A 164 -16.24 1.68 31.20
N GLU A 165 -16.94 1.65 32.33
CA GLU A 165 -17.03 2.77 33.28
C GLU A 165 -15.68 3.02 33.97
N ALA A 166 -14.92 1.97 34.28
CA ALA A 166 -13.58 2.10 34.83
C ALA A 166 -12.61 2.68 33.78
N VAL A 167 -12.72 2.26 32.51
CA VAL A 167 -11.95 2.83 31.39
C VAL A 167 -12.26 4.33 31.24
N GLN A 168 -13.53 4.71 31.23
CA GLN A 168 -13.94 6.12 31.11
C GLN A 168 -13.45 6.98 32.29
N LEU A 169 -13.34 6.39 33.47
CA LEU A 169 -12.83 7.09 34.66
C LEU A 169 -11.31 7.26 34.60
N LEU A 170 -10.56 6.22 34.25
CA LEU A 170 -9.10 6.19 34.31
C LEU A 170 -8.43 6.85 33.09
N LEU A 171 -9.00 6.69 31.90
CA LEU A 171 -8.41 7.14 30.64
C LEU A 171 -8.07 8.65 30.61
N PRO A 172 -8.89 9.58 31.12
CA PRO A 172 -8.56 11.01 31.15
C PRO A 172 -7.38 11.35 32.06
N LEU A 173 -7.04 10.48 33.01
CA LEU A 173 -6.03 10.71 34.05
C LEU A 173 -4.65 10.16 33.63
N ILE A 174 -4.58 9.33 32.59
CA ILE A 174 -3.33 8.76 32.10
C ILE A 174 -2.48 9.83 31.43
N SER A 175 -1.19 9.92 31.81
CA SER A 175 -0.24 10.87 31.25
C SER A 175 0.42 10.36 29.97
N ASN A 176 0.64 9.03 29.86
CA ASN A 176 1.32 8.42 28.72
C ASN A 176 0.41 7.40 27.99
N LEU A 177 -0.21 7.85 26.91
CA LEU A 177 -1.05 7.00 26.04
C LEU A 177 -0.24 6.02 25.18
N GLU A 178 1.05 6.28 25.00
CA GLU A 178 1.96 5.44 24.20
C GLU A 178 2.63 4.33 25.07
N ALA A 179 2.25 4.22 26.34
CA ALA A 179 2.78 3.18 27.23
C ALA A 179 2.46 1.78 26.68
N THR A 180 3.47 0.92 26.69
CA THR A 180 3.34 -0.48 26.29
C THR A 180 3.70 -1.40 27.45
N SER A 181 2.98 -2.51 27.60
CA SER A 181 3.33 -3.58 28.53
C SER A 181 4.64 -4.27 28.09
N LEU A 182 5.24 -5.08 28.98
CA LEU A 182 6.42 -5.89 28.62
C LEU A 182 6.14 -6.89 27.50
N ALA A 183 4.89 -7.32 27.34
CA ALA A 183 4.44 -8.14 26.21
C ALA A 183 4.32 -7.36 24.90
N GLY A 184 4.55 -6.02 24.93
CA GLY A 184 4.43 -5.15 23.75
C GLY A 184 3.02 -4.69 23.42
N SER A 185 2.02 -5.06 24.22
CA SER A 185 0.64 -4.57 24.03
C SER A 185 0.54 -3.13 24.53
N ASP A 186 0.03 -2.27 23.69
CA ASP A 186 -0.33 -0.88 24.02
C ASP A 186 -1.83 -0.76 24.33
N LEU A 187 -2.23 0.40 24.87
CA LEU A 187 -3.62 0.65 25.28
C LEU A 187 -4.62 0.47 24.13
N LEU A 188 -4.25 0.91 22.91
CA LEU A 188 -5.15 0.83 21.76
C LEU A 188 -5.31 -0.60 21.26
N THR A 189 -4.19 -1.35 21.19
CA THR A 189 -4.23 -2.78 20.83
C THR A 189 -4.98 -3.58 21.88
N THR A 190 -4.74 -3.30 23.18
CA THR A 190 -5.47 -3.96 24.27
C THR A 190 -6.98 -3.65 24.19
N ALA A 191 -7.36 -2.41 23.89
CA ALA A 191 -8.77 -2.04 23.71
C ALA A 191 -9.40 -2.78 22.50
N LEU A 192 -8.65 -2.96 21.42
CA LEU A 192 -9.10 -3.71 20.25
C LEU A 192 -9.35 -5.19 20.59
N GLU A 193 -8.44 -5.81 21.34
CA GLU A 193 -8.51 -7.21 21.74
C GLU A 193 -9.73 -7.53 22.64
N THR A 194 -10.33 -6.54 23.28
CA THR A 194 -11.59 -6.75 24.03
C THR A 194 -12.75 -7.12 23.13
N GLY A 195 -12.71 -6.77 21.85
CA GLY A 195 -13.83 -6.90 20.91
C GLY A 195 -14.98 -5.89 21.18
N ASP A 196 -14.89 -5.09 22.23
CA ASP A 196 -15.92 -4.10 22.56
C ASP A 196 -15.68 -2.78 21.79
N MET A 197 -16.57 -2.52 20.82
CA MET A 197 -16.47 -1.33 19.97
C MET A 197 -16.54 -0.02 20.77
N LYS A 198 -17.31 0.03 21.87
CA LYS A 198 -17.44 1.23 22.68
C LYS A 198 -16.15 1.54 23.44
N ILE A 199 -15.51 0.50 24.00
CA ILE A 199 -14.19 0.62 24.63
C ILE A 199 -13.16 1.09 23.60
N PHE A 200 -13.10 0.42 22.44
CA PHE A 200 -12.16 0.75 21.39
C PHE A 200 -12.33 2.20 20.92
N GLN A 201 -13.58 2.62 20.65
CA GLN A 201 -13.89 4.00 20.27
C GLN A 201 -13.49 5.01 21.34
N THR A 202 -13.81 4.74 22.62
CA THR A 202 -13.47 5.62 23.75
C THR A 202 -11.95 5.81 23.86
N VAL A 203 -11.17 4.73 23.72
CA VAL A 203 -9.70 4.80 23.75
C VAL A 203 -9.17 5.54 22.53
N LEU A 204 -9.69 5.23 21.33
CA LEU A 204 -9.24 5.86 20.08
C LEU A 204 -9.51 7.36 20.05
N GLU A 205 -10.61 7.83 20.63
CA GLU A 205 -10.94 9.26 20.71
C GLU A 205 -9.93 10.07 21.52
N ARG A 206 -9.20 9.43 22.43
CA ARG A 206 -8.15 10.06 23.24
C ARG A 206 -6.85 10.24 22.46
N PHE A 207 -6.62 9.44 21.39
CA PHE A 207 -5.47 9.62 20.52
C PHE A 207 -5.70 10.81 19.57
N PRO A 208 -4.73 11.74 19.44
CA PRO A 208 -4.91 12.94 18.61
C PRO A 208 -5.08 12.57 17.13
N ALA A 209 -6.16 13.04 16.52
CA ALA A 209 -6.45 12.82 15.08
C ALA A 209 -5.44 13.50 14.13
N THR A 210 -4.65 14.44 14.64
CA THR A 210 -3.69 15.25 13.86
C THR A 210 -2.32 14.60 13.72
N LEU A 211 -2.04 13.53 14.45
CA LEU A 211 -0.78 12.82 14.38
C LEU A 211 -0.77 11.83 13.19
N SER A 212 0.35 11.77 12.51
CA SER A 212 0.67 10.67 11.60
C SER A 212 0.51 9.33 12.31
N TRP A 213 0.33 8.25 11.55
CA TRP A 213 0.22 6.91 12.09
C TRP A 213 1.40 6.59 13.03
N THR A 214 1.13 6.53 14.32
CA THR A 214 2.10 6.15 15.36
C THR A 214 2.37 4.65 15.30
N ALA A 215 3.40 4.17 16.02
CA ALA A 215 3.67 2.74 16.12
C ALA A 215 2.46 1.98 16.70
N ASN A 216 1.75 2.59 17.67
CA ASN A 216 0.59 1.98 18.32
C ASN A 216 -0.62 1.88 17.39
N THR A 217 -0.96 2.96 16.66
CA THR A 217 -2.07 2.94 15.72
C THR A 217 -1.81 1.97 14.55
N ARG A 218 -0.55 1.83 14.10
CA ARG A 218 -0.17 0.82 13.10
C ARG A 218 -0.30 -0.61 13.61
N ARG A 219 0.12 -0.89 14.86
CA ARG A 219 -0.08 -2.20 15.49
C ARG A 219 -1.54 -2.55 15.65
N ALA A 220 -2.35 -1.60 16.12
CA ALA A 220 -3.80 -1.78 16.22
C ALA A 220 -4.44 -2.07 14.87
N LEU A 221 -4.04 -1.33 13.80
CA LEU A 221 -4.51 -1.61 12.45
C LEU A 221 -4.13 -3.02 11.99
N GLN A 222 -2.89 -3.43 12.22
CA GLN A 222 -2.41 -4.75 11.85
C GLN A 222 -3.17 -5.86 12.60
N ALA A 223 -3.40 -5.69 13.90
CA ALA A 223 -4.19 -6.60 14.71
C ALA A 223 -5.65 -6.68 14.22
N ALA A 224 -6.27 -5.53 13.91
CA ALA A 224 -7.63 -5.47 13.39
C ALA A 224 -7.76 -6.14 12.01
N LEU A 225 -6.76 -5.98 11.14
CA LEU A 225 -6.73 -6.64 9.83
C LEU A 225 -6.57 -8.16 9.96
N HIS A 226 -5.70 -8.64 10.84
CA HIS A 226 -5.52 -10.07 11.11
C HIS A 226 -6.77 -10.73 11.70
N ALA A 227 -7.52 -10.00 12.51
CA ALA A 227 -8.75 -10.48 13.14
C ALA A 227 -10.01 -10.22 12.29
N ASP A 228 -9.89 -9.73 11.06
CA ASP A 228 -10.98 -9.31 10.13
C ASP A 228 -12.00 -8.33 10.77
N MET A 229 -11.51 -7.45 11.65
CA MET A 229 -12.32 -6.45 12.37
C MET A 229 -12.57 -5.20 11.52
N LYS A 230 -13.41 -5.33 10.50
CA LYS A 230 -13.62 -4.27 9.46
C LYS A 230 -14.12 -2.94 10.03
N GLU A 231 -14.99 -2.95 11.02
CA GLU A 231 -15.50 -1.70 11.62
C GLU A 231 -14.42 -0.95 12.40
N GLN A 232 -13.54 -1.66 13.11
CA GLN A 232 -12.40 -1.08 13.82
C GLN A 232 -11.38 -0.51 12.83
N VAL A 233 -11.10 -1.24 11.72
CA VAL A 233 -10.25 -0.75 10.62
C VAL A 233 -10.85 0.52 10.02
N ARG A 234 -12.16 0.55 9.73
CA ARG A 234 -12.86 1.72 9.21
C ARG A 234 -12.75 2.91 10.16
N LEU A 235 -12.95 2.67 11.44
CA LEU A 235 -12.86 3.71 12.46
C LEU A 235 -11.43 4.26 12.57
N LEU A 236 -10.41 3.40 12.56
CA LEU A 236 -8.99 3.81 12.53
C LEU A 236 -8.69 4.69 11.32
N LEU A 237 -9.10 4.26 10.12
CA LEU A 237 -8.87 5.00 8.88
C LEU A 237 -9.61 6.35 8.88
N SER A 238 -10.83 6.42 9.45
CA SER A 238 -11.62 7.66 9.51
C SER A 238 -11.04 8.71 10.46
N LYS A 239 -10.28 8.29 11.48
CA LYS A 239 -9.68 9.18 12.48
C LYS A 239 -8.29 9.70 12.10
N HIS A 240 -7.60 9.02 11.18
CA HIS A 240 -6.24 9.38 10.78
C HIS A 240 -6.24 9.90 9.34
N PRO A 241 -5.95 11.19 9.10
CA PRO A 241 -6.02 11.80 7.76
C PRO A 241 -4.91 11.30 6.82
N ALA A 242 -3.79 10.83 7.37
CA ALA A 242 -2.71 10.26 6.58
C ALA A 242 -2.98 8.76 6.30
N PRO A 243 -2.64 8.25 5.09
CA PRO A 243 -2.82 6.84 4.79
C PRO A 243 -1.94 5.96 5.69
N PRO A 244 -2.41 4.77 6.09
CA PRO A 244 -1.61 3.86 6.88
C PRO A 244 -0.40 3.38 6.07
N THR A 245 0.78 3.35 6.71
CA THR A 245 2.04 2.88 6.15
C THR A 245 2.60 1.72 6.97
N ARG A 246 3.60 1.00 6.47
CA ARG A 246 4.37 0.06 7.28
C ARG A 246 5.14 0.81 8.38
N GLU A 247 5.53 0.10 9.44
CA GLU A 247 6.34 0.68 10.52
C GLU A 247 7.65 1.23 9.95
N GLY A 248 7.94 2.50 10.23
CA GLY A 248 9.12 3.21 9.70
C GLY A 248 9.06 3.56 8.21
N GLY A 249 7.97 3.23 7.51
CA GLY A 249 7.79 3.48 6.09
C GLY A 249 6.95 4.72 5.78
N ILE A 250 7.02 5.17 4.53
CA ILE A 250 6.26 6.30 4.00
C ILE A 250 5.29 5.89 2.88
N VAL A 251 5.48 4.71 2.28
CA VAL A 251 4.60 4.20 1.22
C VAL A 251 3.30 3.68 1.83
N PRO A 252 2.13 4.08 1.30
CA PRO A 252 0.84 3.59 1.78
C PRO A 252 0.71 2.07 1.74
N LEU A 253 0.10 1.50 2.78
CA LEU A 253 -0.07 0.04 2.90
C LEU A 253 -0.87 -0.55 1.73
N ILE A 254 -1.87 0.18 1.22
CA ILE A 254 -2.65 -0.23 0.04
C ILE A 254 -1.78 -0.32 -1.23
N ALA A 255 -0.75 0.51 -1.37
CA ALA A 255 0.21 0.40 -2.47
C ALA A 255 1.07 -0.87 -2.35
N TYR A 256 1.47 -1.24 -1.13
CA TYR A 256 2.14 -2.52 -0.87
C TYR A 256 1.25 -3.70 -1.24
N ALA A 257 -0.04 -3.66 -0.87
CA ALA A 257 -1.00 -4.70 -1.22
C ALA A 257 -1.10 -4.90 -2.75
N ILE A 258 -1.14 -3.80 -3.52
CA ILE A 258 -1.11 -3.88 -4.99
C ILE A 258 0.22 -4.46 -5.48
N ALA A 259 1.36 -3.99 -4.98
CA ALA A 259 2.69 -4.40 -5.44
C ALA A 259 2.99 -5.87 -5.14
N SER A 260 2.59 -6.37 -3.96
CA SER A 260 2.77 -7.76 -3.52
C SER A 260 1.71 -8.73 -4.00
N ASP A 261 0.64 -8.24 -4.68
CA ASP A 261 -0.50 -9.03 -5.13
C ASP A 261 -1.36 -9.60 -3.98
N ASP A 262 -1.44 -8.85 -2.88
CA ASP A 262 -2.27 -9.19 -1.74
C ASP A 262 -3.70 -8.63 -1.93
N ALA A 263 -4.51 -9.36 -2.70
CA ALA A 263 -5.88 -8.95 -3.02
C ALA A 263 -6.80 -8.86 -1.77
N PRO A 264 -6.75 -9.79 -0.80
CA PRO A 264 -7.54 -9.68 0.42
C PRO A 264 -7.25 -8.38 1.20
N LEU A 265 -5.98 -8.06 1.43
CA LEU A 265 -5.57 -6.82 2.11
C LEU A 265 -6.01 -5.58 1.34
N PHE A 266 -5.80 -5.56 0.03
CA PHE A 266 -6.21 -4.46 -0.84
C PHE A 266 -7.72 -4.20 -0.75
N HIS A 267 -8.55 -5.23 -0.94
CA HIS A 267 -10.01 -5.08 -0.89
C HIS A 267 -10.50 -4.67 0.49
N THR A 268 -9.88 -5.18 1.56
CA THR A 268 -10.22 -4.77 2.94
C THR A 268 -9.94 -3.30 3.16
N LEU A 269 -8.73 -2.83 2.79
CA LEU A 269 -8.35 -1.42 2.94
C LEU A 269 -9.26 -0.50 2.11
N LEU A 270 -9.58 -0.89 0.88
CA LEU A 270 -10.45 -0.12 -0.01
C LEU A 270 -11.89 -0.05 0.53
N ALA A 271 -12.45 -1.18 0.98
CA ALA A 271 -13.79 -1.26 1.57
C ALA A 271 -13.89 -0.48 2.89
N CYS A 272 -12.79 -0.36 3.63
CA CYS A 272 -12.72 0.44 4.86
C CYS A 272 -12.52 1.94 4.62
N GLY A 273 -12.49 2.41 3.36
CA GLY A 273 -12.49 3.83 3.03
C GLY A 273 -11.12 4.42 2.72
N SER A 274 -10.12 3.59 2.35
CA SER A 274 -8.87 4.13 1.80
C SER A 274 -9.16 4.93 0.53
N ASP A 275 -8.57 6.13 0.42
CA ASP A 275 -8.70 6.97 -0.77
C ASP A 275 -8.07 6.27 -1.99
N PRO A 276 -8.81 5.97 -3.06
CA PRO A 276 -8.29 5.33 -4.26
C PRO A 276 -7.32 6.22 -5.06
N ASN A 277 -7.27 7.52 -4.75
CA ASN A 277 -6.42 8.51 -5.40
C ASN A 277 -5.11 8.79 -4.65
N ILE A 278 -4.77 7.99 -3.64
CA ILE A 278 -3.51 8.11 -2.89
C ILE A 278 -2.31 8.14 -3.84
N VAL A 279 -1.38 9.05 -3.55
CA VAL A 279 -0.13 9.22 -4.28
C VAL A 279 1.01 8.50 -3.54
N ILE A 280 1.84 7.79 -4.29
CA ILE A 280 3.03 7.11 -3.80
C ILE A 280 4.16 8.15 -3.67
N PRO A 281 4.85 8.22 -2.52
CA PRO A 281 5.97 9.13 -2.33
C PRO A 281 7.12 8.86 -3.29
N LYS A 282 7.77 9.92 -3.80
CA LYS A 282 8.92 9.83 -4.71
C LYS A 282 10.11 9.05 -4.11
N ALA A 283 10.30 9.17 -2.81
CA ALA A 283 11.38 8.47 -2.08
C ALA A 283 10.87 7.15 -1.47
N ALA A 284 10.16 6.34 -2.26
CA ALA A 284 9.65 5.05 -1.81
C ALA A 284 10.77 4.14 -1.30
N GLU A 285 10.46 3.33 -0.30
CA GLU A 285 11.41 2.43 0.37
C GLU A 285 11.95 1.37 -0.59
N LYS A 286 13.18 0.90 -0.31
CA LYS A 286 13.84 -0.15 -1.11
C LYS A 286 13.01 -1.44 -1.16
N ASP A 287 12.35 -1.80 -0.07
CA ASP A 287 11.50 -2.98 0.03
C ASP A 287 10.33 -2.91 -0.94
N PHE A 288 9.63 -1.77 -0.95
CA PHE A 288 8.56 -1.51 -1.91
C PHE A 288 9.06 -1.56 -3.35
N MET A 289 10.19 -0.88 -3.62
CA MET A 289 10.78 -0.85 -4.96
C MET A 289 11.22 -2.22 -5.45
N SER A 290 11.60 -3.13 -4.55
CA SER A 290 12.00 -4.51 -4.90
C SER A 290 10.81 -5.37 -5.38
N LEU A 291 9.59 -5.07 -4.95
CA LEU A 291 8.37 -5.75 -5.39
C LEU A 291 8.00 -5.41 -6.85
N LEU A 292 8.48 -4.27 -7.35
CA LEU A 292 8.13 -3.78 -8.68
C LEU A 292 9.02 -4.42 -9.75
N LYS A 293 8.49 -5.37 -10.51
CA LYS A 293 9.21 -6.02 -11.62
C LYS A 293 9.46 -5.07 -12.80
N SER A 294 8.56 -4.11 -13.04
CA SER A 294 8.67 -3.14 -14.13
C SER A 294 9.73 -2.09 -13.87
N LYS A 295 10.81 -2.08 -14.68
CA LYS A 295 11.86 -1.06 -14.60
C LYS A 295 11.35 0.36 -14.88
N TYR A 296 10.37 0.50 -15.78
CA TYR A 296 9.75 1.77 -16.12
C TYR A 296 8.98 2.34 -14.93
N LEU A 297 8.17 1.50 -14.27
CA LEU A 297 7.41 1.92 -13.10
C LEU A 297 8.34 2.37 -11.95
N ARG A 298 9.43 1.62 -11.71
CA ARG A 298 10.46 2.01 -10.74
C ARG A 298 11.09 3.37 -11.09
N LEU A 299 11.46 3.56 -12.36
CA LEU A 299 12.02 4.82 -12.83
C LEU A 299 11.08 5.99 -12.57
N TYR A 300 9.79 5.85 -12.93
CA TYR A 300 8.81 6.92 -12.75
C TYR A 300 8.53 7.22 -11.28
N ILE A 301 8.48 6.22 -10.39
CA ILE A 301 8.35 6.46 -8.94
C ILE A 301 9.56 7.20 -8.37
N GLN A 302 10.76 6.99 -8.93
CA GLN A 302 11.97 7.69 -8.50
C GLN A 302 12.10 9.10 -9.08
N GLU A 303 11.70 9.31 -10.33
CA GLU A 303 11.92 10.56 -11.06
C GLU A 303 10.72 11.52 -10.99
N GLU A 304 9.51 11.01 -10.88
CA GLU A 304 8.25 11.75 -10.90
C GLU A 304 7.63 11.89 -9.50
N THR A 305 6.73 12.86 -9.39
CA THR A 305 5.75 12.96 -8.31
C THR A 305 4.36 12.70 -8.85
N GLY A 306 3.41 12.34 -7.97
CA GLY A 306 2.02 12.16 -8.38
C GLY A 306 1.69 10.80 -8.99
N ILE A 307 2.58 9.81 -8.87
CA ILE A 307 2.24 8.41 -9.19
C ILE A 307 1.21 7.93 -8.19
N ASN A 308 0.00 7.63 -8.65
CA ASN A 308 -1.11 7.18 -7.83
C ASN A 308 -1.31 5.65 -7.91
N LEU A 309 -2.25 5.13 -7.10
CA LEU A 309 -2.55 3.69 -7.06
C LEU A 309 -3.02 3.15 -8.41
N LEU A 310 -3.77 3.94 -9.18
CA LEU A 310 -4.26 3.53 -10.48
C LEU A 310 -3.13 3.37 -11.51
N MET A 311 -2.12 4.28 -11.48
CA MET A 311 -0.90 4.17 -12.29
C MET A 311 -0.06 2.96 -11.87
N LEU A 312 0.02 2.68 -10.56
CA LEU A 312 0.71 1.50 -10.04
C LEU A 312 0.06 0.21 -10.54
N ALA A 313 -1.25 0.05 -10.34
CA ALA A 313 -2.00 -1.13 -10.77
C ALA A 313 -1.95 -1.32 -12.29
N ALA A 314 -2.12 -0.24 -13.04
CA ALA A 314 -2.02 -0.22 -14.50
C ALA A 314 -0.62 -0.61 -14.99
N GLY A 315 0.44 -0.05 -14.40
CA GLY A 315 1.84 -0.33 -14.75
C GLY A 315 2.33 -1.71 -14.32
N LEU A 316 1.59 -2.39 -13.46
CA LEU A 316 1.78 -3.81 -13.13
C LEU A 316 0.89 -4.74 -13.97
N GLY A 317 -0.01 -4.20 -14.81
CA GLY A 317 -0.93 -4.97 -15.64
C GLY A 317 -2.02 -5.70 -14.83
N LYS A 318 -2.39 -5.20 -13.66
CA LYS A 318 -3.32 -5.86 -12.74
C LYS A 318 -4.76 -5.37 -12.95
N ALA A 319 -5.47 -6.01 -13.86
CA ALA A 319 -6.80 -5.59 -14.32
C ALA A 319 -7.84 -5.55 -13.18
N ASP A 320 -7.82 -6.49 -12.25
CA ASP A 320 -8.80 -6.55 -11.16
C ASP A 320 -8.62 -5.39 -10.17
N TYR A 321 -7.38 -5.02 -9.88
CA TYR A 321 -7.09 -3.83 -9.05
C TYR A 321 -7.46 -2.53 -9.77
N VAL A 322 -7.19 -2.43 -11.09
CA VAL A 322 -7.62 -1.28 -11.89
C VAL A 322 -9.13 -1.12 -11.84
N ARG A 323 -9.88 -2.21 -12.02
CA ARG A 323 -11.34 -2.22 -11.93
C ARG A 323 -11.82 -1.73 -10.56
N ALA A 324 -11.34 -2.36 -9.49
CA ALA A 324 -11.74 -2.04 -8.13
C ALA A 324 -11.42 -0.58 -7.75
N LEU A 325 -10.28 -0.04 -8.20
CA LEU A 325 -9.92 1.36 -7.99
C LEU A 325 -10.86 2.31 -8.75
N LEU A 326 -11.20 1.99 -10.00
CA LEU A 326 -12.15 2.78 -10.79
C LEU A 326 -13.56 2.75 -10.18
N ASP A 327 -14.03 1.60 -9.73
CA ASP A 327 -15.31 1.42 -9.06
C ASP A 327 -15.37 2.21 -7.73
N ALA A 328 -14.22 2.35 -7.05
CA ALA A 328 -14.07 3.17 -5.84
C ALA A 328 -13.87 4.67 -6.13
N GLY A 329 -13.91 5.11 -7.39
CA GLY A 329 -13.80 6.52 -7.77
C GLY A 329 -12.38 7.02 -8.03
N ALA A 330 -11.44 6.14 -8.40
CA ALA A 330 -10.12 6.58 -8.85
C ALA A 330 -10.21 7.42 -10.13
N ASP A 331 -9.49 8.55 -10.15
CA ASP A 331 -9.48 9.48 -11.29
C ASP A 331 -8.51 9.00 -12.38
N ARG A 332 -9.08 8.44 -13.47
CA ARG A 332 -8.30 7.99 -14.62
C ARG A 332 -7.71 9.13 -15.47
N SER A 333 -8.16 10.37 -15.25
CA SER A 333 -7.68 11.55 -15.98
C SER A 333 -6.52 12.26 -15.28
N LYS A 334 -6.20 11.89 -14.04
CA LYS A 334 -5.16 12.51 -13.27
C LYS A 334 -3.77 12.18 -13.83
N ALA A 335 -3.08 13.21 -14.32
CA ALA A 335 -1.75 13.09 -14.89
C ALA A 335 -0.67 13.42 -13.85
N THR A 336 0.55 12.87 -14.03
CA THR A 336 1.71 13.30 -13.28
C THR A 336 2.04 14.78 -13.59
N PRO A 337 2.58 15.54 -12.61
CA PRO A 337 2.80 16.98 -12.80
C PRO A 337 3.82 17.33 -13.88
N ARG A 338 4.95 16.63 -13.93
CA ARG A 338 6.08 16.94 -14.80
C ARG A 338 5.90 16.36 -16.20
N GLU A 339 5.79 15.05 -16.31
CA GLU A 339 5.76 14.35 -17.61
C GLU A 339 4.34 14.18 -18.16
N ARG A 340 3.32 14.64 -17.42
CA ARG A 340 1.90 14.57 -17.81
C ARG A 340 1.42 13.15 -18.14
N MET A 341 2.00 12.16 -17.46
CA MET A 341 1.70 10.75 -17.67
C MET A 341 0.34 10.38 -17.06
N LEU A 342 -0.55 9.82 -17.87
CA LEU A 342 -1.85 9.29 -17.45
C LEU A 342 -1.74 7.80 -17.05
N PRO A 343 -2.65 7.27 -16.23
CA PRO A 343 -2.74 5.83 -15.95
C PRO A 343 -2.77 4.97 -17.21
N LEU A 344 -3.42 5.46 -18.28
CA LEU A 344 -3.50 4.80 -19.58
C LEU A 344 -2.12 4.50 -20.18
N TYR A 345 -1.14 5.41 -20.03
CA TYR A 345 0.21 5.17 -20.56
C TYR A 345 0.93 4.05 -19.83
N PHE A 346 0.71 3.94 -18.50
CA PHE A 346 1.26 2.83 -17.72
C PHE A 346 0.66 1.48 -18.12
N ALA A 347 -0.67 1.42 -18.37
CA ALA A 347 -1.34 0.23 -18.88
C ALA A 347 -0.83 -0.17 -20.27
N ALA A 348 -0.63 0.82 -21.14
CA ALA A 348 -0.17 0.60 -22.51
C ALA A 348 1.21 -0.09 -22.60
N TRP A 349 2.05 0.06 -21.58
CA TRP A 349 3.36 -0.61 -21.53
C TRP A 349 3.29 -2.07 -21.10
N THR A 350 2.24 -2.48 -20.43
CA THR A 350 2.08 -3.87 -19.95
C THR A 350 1.47 -4.80 -20.98
N GLU A 351 0.94 -4.23 -22.08
CA GLU A 351 0.21 -4.97 -23.12
C GLU A 351 -1.05 -5.69 -22.60
N ASN A 352 -1.50 -5.32 -21.39
CA ASN A 352 -2.76 -5.81 -20.84
C ASN A 352 -3.94 -5.00 -21.41
N TRP A 353 -4.60 -5.55 -22.42
CA TRP A 353 -5.69 -4.91 -23.10
C TRP A 353 -6.87 -4.55 -22.19
N GLN A 354 -7.14 -5.34 -21.15
CA GLN A 354 -8.21 -5.10 -20.19
C GLN A 354 -7.97 -3.81 -19.42
N CYS A 355 -6.75 -3.61 -18.91
CA CYS A 355 -6.37 -2.36 -18.26
C CYS A 355 -6.52 -1.16 -19.20
N VAL A 356 -6.07 -1.30 -20.46
CA VAL A 356 -6.15 -0.23 -21.46
C VAL A 356 -7.62 0.13 -21.76
N GLN A 357 -8.48 -0.86 -21.98
CA GLN A 357 -9.92 -0.63 -22.24
C GLN A 357 -10.61 0.06 -21.05
N MET A 358 -10.38 -0.42 -19.83
CA MET A 358 -10.99 0.19 -18.64
C MET A 358 -10.59 1.66 -18.48
N LEU A 359 -9.33 1.99 -18.74
CA LEU A 359 -8.82 3.36 -18.64
C LEU A 359 -9.27 4.26 -19.79
N LEU A 360 -9.56 3.70 -20.97
CA LEU A 360 -10.23 4.41 -22.06
C LEU A 360 -11.72 4.69 -21.78
N GLY A 361 -12.30 3.96 -20.84
CA GLY A 361 -13.75 4.05 -20.55
C GLY A 361 -14.58 2.97 -21.21
N GLY A 362 -13.94 1.92 -21.72
CA GLY A 362 -14.56 0.77 -22.34
C GLY A 362 -14.07 0.49 -23.76
N GLY A 363 -14.63 -0.55 -24.35
CA GLY A 363 -14.36 -1.00 -25.70
C GLY A 363 -15.10 -2.32 -25.93
N PRO A 364 -15.23 -2.77 -27.19
CA PRO A 364 -15.86 -4.05 -27.47
C PRO A 364 -14.99 -5.20 -26.91
N MET A 365 -15.65 -6.20 -26.34
CA MET A 365 -14.96 -7.41 -25.90
C MET A 365 -14.38 -8.16 -27.11
N PRO A 366 -13.25 -8.86 -26.97
CA PRO A 366 -12.58 -9.53 -28.10
C PRO A 366 -13.41 -10.63 -28.79
N ASP A 367 -14.38 -11.21 -28.11
CA ASP A 367 -15.38 -12.14 -28.66
C ASP A 367 -16.43 -11.43 -29.51
N GLN A 368 -16.77 -10.18 -29.17
CA GLN A 368 -17.70 -9.36 -29.92
C GLN A 368 -17.04 -8.70 -31.15
N LEU A 369 -15.87 -8.09 -30.97
CA LEU A 369 -15.12 -7.44 -32.05
C LEU A 369 -13.64 -7.42 -31.77
N ARG A 370 -12.84 -7.96 -32.68
CA ARG A 370 -11.39 -7.89 -32.66
C ARG A 370 -10.80 -7.79 -34.07
N VAL A 371 -9.59 -7.30 -34.13
CA VAL A 371 -8.75 -7.35 -35.33
C VAL A 371 -7.65 -8.37 -35.14
N GLU A 372 -7.47 -9.27 -36.08
CA GLU A 372 -6.36 -10.23 -36.09
C GLU A 372 -5.43 -9.93 -37.26
N ILE A 373 -4.13 -9.90 -37.00
CA ILE A 373 -3.07 -9.64 -37.99
C ILE A 373 -2.11 -10.81 -38.01
N SER A 374 -2.04 -11.48 -39.15
CA SER A 374 -1.01 -12.52 -39.39
C SER A 374 0.27 -11.87 -39.90
N LEU A 375 1.28 -11.83 -39.04
CA LEU A 375 2.61 -11.32 -39.39
C LEU A 375 3.29 -12.18 -40.47
N ALA A 376 3.03 -13.50 -40.48
CA ALA A 376 3.56 -14.41 -41.43
C ALA A 376 2.90 -14.28 -42.82
N GLN A 377 1.59 -14.15 -42.85
CA GLN A 377 0.80 -14.09 -44.09
C GLN A 377 0.62 -12.68 -44.66
N GLN A 378 1.03 -11.66 -43.90
CA GLN A 378 0.84 -10.24 -44.24
C GLN A 378 -0.62 -9.92 -44.59
N ASN A 379 -1.56 -10.43 -43.79
CA ASN A 379 -2.97 -10.18 -43.91
C ASN A 379 -3.58 -9.78 -42.56
N MET A 380 -4.74 -9.16 -42.64
CA MET A 380 -5.52 -8.71 -41.49
C MET A 380 -6.96 -9.14 -41.66
N SER A 381 -7.60 -9.57 -40.59
CA SER A 381 -9.01 -9.92 -40.52
C SER A 381 -9.72 -9.17 -39.40
N VAL A 382 -10.95 -8.76 -39.66
CA VAL A 382 -11.87 -8.26 -38.62
C VAL A 382 -12.84 -9.38 -38.30
N ILE A 383 -12.92 -9.70 -37.02
CA ILE A 383 -13.78 -10.77 -36.49
C ILE A 383 -14.84 -10.10 -35.62
N LYS A 384 -16.10 -10.36 -35.96
CA LYS A 384 -17.27 -9.88 -35.23
C LYS A 384 -18.13 -11.07 -34.84
N ASP A 385 -18.44 -11.21 -33.53
CA ASP A 385 -19.26 -12.29 -32.98
C ASP A 385 -18.75 -13.68 -33.44
N GLY A 386 -17.42 -13.83 -33.45
CA GLY A 386 -16.75 -15.06 -33.86
C GLY A 386 -16.63 -15.28 -35.39
N VAL A 387 -17.24 -14.40 -36.22
CA VAL A 387 -17.24 -14.54 -37.67
C VAL A 387 -16.30 -13.53 -38.31
N THR A 388 -15.49 -13.96 -39.28
CA THR A 388 -14.67 -13.06 -40.09
C THR A 388 -15.55 -12.27 -41.06
N VAL A 389 -15.68 -10.97 -40.76
CA VAL A 389 -16.54 -10.06 -41.57
C VAL A 389 -15.76 -9.25 -42.59
N PHE A 390 -14.45 -9.16 -42.48
CA PHE A 390 -13.63 -8.43 -43.41
C PHE A 390 -12.19 -8.99 -43.39
N THR A 391 -11.55 -9.08 -44.54
CA THR A 391 -10.14 -9.46 -44.69
C THR A 391 -9.47 -8.56 -45.73
N THR A 392 -8.22 -8.17 -45.46
CA THR A 392 -7.39 -7.40 -46.38
C THR A 392 -5.93 -7.76 -46.26
N LYS A 393 -5.14 -7.45 -47.30
CA LYS A 393 -3.66 -7.53 -47.19
C LYS A 393 -3.15 -6.40 -46.31
N CYS A 394 -2.05 -6.64 -45.63
CA CYS A 394 -1.32 -5.59 -44.89
C CYS A 394 0.18 -5.74 -45.16
N SER A 395 0.96 -4.74 -44.72
CA SER A 395 2.44 -4.87 -44.70
C SER A 395 2.94 -4.37 -43.35
N THR A 396 3.62 -5.25 -42.64
CA THR A 396 4.13 -5.03 -41.29
C THR A 396 5.60 -4.59 -41.32
N GLY A 397 6.23 -4.51 -40.12
CA GLY A 397 7.62 -4.07 -39.99
C GLY A 397 8.62 -4.99 -40.65
N ARG A 398 9.54 -4.42 -41.42
CA ARG A 398 10.68 -5.12 -42.06
C ARG A 398 11.71 -5.58 -41.01
N GLU A 399 12.67 -6.37 -41.43
CA GLU A 399 13.83 -6.75 -40.59
C GLU A 399 14.50 -5.50 -39.96
N GLY A 400 14.85 -5.58 -38.67
CA GLY A 400 15.34 -4.46 -37.85
C GLY A 400 14.26 -3.51 -37.31
N PHE A 401 13.02 -3.60 -37.84
CA PHE A 401 11.86 -2.81 -37.42
C PHE A 401 10.60 -3.67 -37.26
N THR A 402 10.76 -4.88 -36.78
CA THR A 402 9.70 -5.88 -36.76
C THR A 402 8.52 -5.45 -35.92
N THR A 403 7.31 -5.56 -36.50
CA THR A 403 6.07 -5.47 -35.73
C THR A 403 6.03 -6.63 -34.75
N LYS A 404 5.93 -6.34 -33.45
CA LYS A 404 5.96 -7.37 -32.41
C LYS A 404 4.63 -8.11 -32.34
N PRO A 405 4.63 -9.44 -32.17
CA PRO A 405 3.44 -10.17 -31.79
C PRO A 405 2.93 -9.71 -30.43
N GLY A 406 1.64 -9.85 -30.18
CA GLY A 406 1.03 -9.46 -28.90
C GLY A 406 -0.40 -8.95 -29.05
N GLN A 407 -0.96 -8.51 -27.93
CA GLN A 407 -2.31 -7.95 -27.87
C GLN A 407 -2.24 -6.43 -27.61
N TYR A 408 -2.87 -5.69 -28.48
CA TYR A 408 -2.88 -4.23 -28.47
C TYR A 408 -4.32 -3.73 -28.44
N VAL A 409 -4.49 -2.45 -28.13
CA VAL A 409 -5.81 -1.78 -28.18
C VAL A 409 -5.69 -0.52 -29.02
N ILE A 410 -6.67 -0.25 -29.86
CA ILE A 410 -6.78 1.03 -30.56
C ILE A 410 -7.07 2.12 -29.51
N THR A 411 -6.11 2.99 -29.24
CA THR A 411 -6.22 3.99 -28.16
C THR A 411 -6.71 5.35 -28.64
N ASP A 412 -6.42 5.69 -29.88
CA ASP A 412 -6.91 6.90 -30.54
C ASP A 412 -6.84 6.78 -32.07
N LYS A 413 -7.47 7.72 -32.76
CA LYS A 413 -7.53 7.79 -34.22
C LYS A 413 -7.24 9.20 -34.70
N ASP A 414 -6.36 9.32 -35.69
CA ASP A 414 -6.01 10.59 -36.33
C ASP A 414 -6.08 10.44 -37.85
N ARG A 415 -7.03 11.18 -38.49
CA ARG A 415 -7.28 11.08 -39.92
C ARG A 415 -6.10 11.53 -40.77
N ASP A 416 -5.46 12.62 -40.35
CA ASP A 416 -4.43 13.32 -41.12
C ASP A 416 -3.04 13.24 -40.42
N HIS A 417 -2.80 12.13 -39.76
CA HIS A 417 -1.59 11.92 -38.95
C HIS A 417 -0.31 12.06 -39.76
N ARG A 418 0.69 12.69 -39.10
CA ARG A 418 2.05 12.80 -39.64
C ARG A 418 3.03 12.23 -38.65
N SER A 419 3.85 11.28 -39.08
CA SER A 419 4.90 10.72 -38.24
C SER A 419 5.83 11.80 -37.70
N THR A 420 6.02 11.84 -36.38
CA THR A 420 6.98 12.73 -35.71
C THR A 420 8.42 12.32 -35.99
N ILE A 421 8.65 11.01 -36.23
CA ILE A 421 9.95 10.41 -36.46
C ILE A 421 10.36 10.53 -37.93
N TYR A 422 9.52 10.04 -38.84
CA TYR A 422 9.84 9.93 -40.27
C TYR A 422 9.32 11.10 -41.13
N LYS A 423 8.59 12.05 -40.52
CA LYS A 423 8.01 13.23 -41.20
C LYS A 423 7.13 12.90 -42.42
N CYS A 424 6.66 11.67 -42.55
CA CYS A 424 5.77 11.24 -43.63
C CYS A 424 4.30 11.24 -43.20
N ALA A 425 3.40 11.39 -44.17
CA ALA A 425 1.97 11.28 -43.94
C ALA A 425 1.60 9.81 -43.65
N MET A 426 0.71 9.60 -42.71
CA MET A 426 0.14 8.29 -42.34
C MET A 426 -1.40 8.47 -42.19
N PRO A 427 -2.13 8.63 -43.28
CA PRO A 427 -3.58 8.89 -43.23
C PRO A 427 -4.34 7.75 -42.55
N TYR A 428 -5.47 8.09 -41.92
CA TYR A 428 -6.33 7.14 -41.22
C TYR A 428 -5.60 6.34 -40.14
N PHE A 429 -4.73 7.01 -39.39
CA PHE A 429 -3.92 6.39 -38.36
C PHE A 429 -4.79 5.95 -37.17
N MET A 430 -4.69 4.68 -36.81
CA MET A 430 -5.29 4.06 -35.64
C MET A 430 -4.14 3.63 -34.72
N ARG A 431 -3.92 4.41 -33.66
CA ARG A 431 -2.80 4.20 -32.72
C ARG A 431 -3.01 2.97 -31.86
N LEU A 432 -1.96 2.20 -31.62
CA LEU A 432 -1.97 1.01 -30.79
C LEU A 432 -1.23 1.26 -29.48
N ASN A 433 -1.89 1.02 -28.34
CA ASN A 433 -1.36 1.14 -26.98
C ASN A 433 -0.62 2.47 -26.72
N CYS A 434 -1.16 3.60 -27.17
CA CYS A 434 -0.54 4.94 -26.99
C CYS A 434 0.90 5.06 -27.52
N ARG A 435 1.37 4.12 -28.34
CA ARG A 435 2.74 4.12 -28.90
C ARG A 435 2.79 4.86 -30.22
N ASP A 436 4.01 5.21 -30.68
CA ASP A 436 4.23 5.77 -32.03
C ASP A 436 4.12 4.71 -33.15
N PHE A 437 3.19 3.78 -32.95
CA PHE A 437 2.95 2.67 -33.84
C PHE A 437 1.44 2.41 -33.94
N GLY A 438 0.98 2.02 -35.13
CA GLY A 438 -0.43 1.81 -35.38
C GLY A 438 -0.69 1.26 -36.78
N MET A 439 -1.98 1.19 -37.13
CA MET A 439 -2.46 0.86 -38.46
C MET A 439 -2.76 2.14 -39.23
N HIS A 440 -2.37 2.24 -40.50
CA HIS A 440 -2.61 3.41 -41.32
C HIS A 440 -2.61 3.08 -42.82
N GLU A 441 -3.10 3.99 -43.66
CA GLU A 441 -2.95 3.88 -45.12
C GLU A 441 -1.49 3.91 -45.55
N GLY A 442 -1.12 3.05 -46.49
CA GLY A 442 0.22 3.05 -47.08
C GLY A 442 0.37 2.02 -48.19
N VAL A 443 1.52 2.03 -48.84
CA VAL A 443 1.86 1.03 -49.87
C VAL A 443 2.01 -0.34 -49.21
N VAL A 444 1.28 -1.32 -49.72
CA VAL A 444 1.25 -2.72 -49.19
C VAL A 444 1.87 -3.66 -50.19
N PRO A 445 3.19 -3.86 -50.18
CA PRO A 445 3.85 -4.91 -50.93
C PRO A 445 3.52 -6.29 -50.33
N THR A 446 3.93 -7.36 -51.02
CA THR A 446 3.71 -8.75 -50.57
C THR A 446 4.67 -9.20 -49.45
N TYR A 447 5.46 -8.29 -48.93
CA TYR A 447 6.46 -8.54 -47.90
C TYR A 447 6.44 -7.43 -46.82
N PRO A 448 7.00 -7.68 -45.60
CA PRO A 448 7.16 -6.65 -44.58
C PRO A 448 8.05 -5.50 -45.07
N ALA A 449 7.52 -4.26 -45.05
CA ALA A 449 8.21 -3.09 -45.61
C ALA A 449 8.11 -1.81 -44.73
N SER A 450 7.43 -1.86 -43.60
CA SER A 450 7.28 -0.69 -42.73
C SER A 450 8.43 -0.57 -41.70
N HIS A 451 8.40 0.51 -40.93
CA HIS A 451 9.27 0.69 -39.77
C HIS A 451 8.54 0.34 -38.43
N GLY A 452 7.72 -0.72 -38.46
CA GLY A 452 6.98 -1.22 -37.31
C GLY A 452 5.45 -1.05 -37.42
N CYS A 453 4.95 0.00 -38.08
CA CYS A 453 3.52 0.19 -38.31
C CYS A 453 2.93 -0.86 -39.25
N ILE A 454 1.61 -0.99 -39.21
CA ILE A 454 0.83 -1.89 -40.07
C ILE A 454 0.22 -1.04 -41.18
N ARG A 455 0.74 -1.19 -42.39
CA ARG A 455 0.22 -0.49 -43.58
C ARG A 455 -0.96 -1.24 -44.17
N LEU A 456 -1.97 -0.50 -44.57
CA LEU A 456 -3.20 -1.00 -45.16
C LEU A 456 -3.45 -0.34 -46.52
N PRO A 457 -4.16 -1.01 -47.45
CA PRO A 457 -4.69 -0.35 -48.67
C PRO A 457 -5.60 0.80 -48.27
N GLY A 458 -5.65 1.87 -49.07
CA GLY A 458 -6.37 3.09 -48.74
C GLY A 458 -7.87 2.92 -48.49
N ASP A 459 -8.55 2.08 -49.28
CA ASP A 459 -9.94 1.71 -49.08
C ASP A 459 -10.18 0.98 -47.75
N ALA A 460 -9.30 -0.01 -47.44
CA ALA A 460 -9.35 -0.76 -46.18
C ALA A 460 -9.05 0.15 -44.98
N ALA A 461 -8.02 0.98 -45.04
CA ALA A 461 -7.69 1.92 -43.99
C ALA A 461 -8.84 2.88 -43.66
N ARG A 462 -9.45 3.44 -44.70
CA ARG A 462 -10.62 4.35 -44.56
C ARG A 462 -11.83 3.64 -43.95
N LYS A 463 -12.16 2.44 -44.44
CA LYS A 463 -13.26 1.63 -43.93
C LYS A 463 -13.06 1.32 -42.45
N LEU A 464 -11.91 0.79 -42.08
CA LEU A 464 -11.59 0.40 -40.68
C LEU A 464 -11.55 1.64 -39.76
N PHE A 465 -11.02 2.75 -40.23
CA PHE A 465 -11.00 3.99 -39.45
C PHE A 465 -12.40 4.44 -39.06
N VAL A 466 -13.42 4.23 -39.90
CA VAL A 466 -14.81 4.57 -39.60
C VAL A 466 -15.49 3.51 -38.77
N GLU A 467 -15.36 2.25 -39.11
CA GLU A 467 -16.16 1.14 -38.56
C GLU A 467 -15.63 0.56 -37.26
N ILE A 468 -14.31 0.54 -37.03
CA ILE A 468 -13.72 -0.07 -35.83
C ILE A 468 -13.59 0.98 -34.72
N PRO A 469 -14.26 0.84 -33.57
CA PRO A 469 -14.18 1.83 -32.50
C PRO A 469 -12.82 1.83 -31.78
N VAL A 470 -12.51 2.97 -31.12
CA VAL A 470 -11.47 3.03 -30.08
C VAL A 470 -11.82 2.02 -28.98
N GLY A 471 -10.83 1.40 -28.39
CA GLY A 471 -11.02 0.32 -27.44
C GLY A 471 -10.99 -1.09 -28.06
N THR A 472 -11.05 -1.22 -29.40
CA THR A 472 -10.98 -2.53 -30.06
C THR A 472 -9.61 -3.18 -29.86
N VAL A 473 -9.64 -4.47 -29.53
CA VAL A 473 -8.41 -5.28 -29.39
C VAL A 473 -7.87 -5.69 -30.77
N VAL A 474 -6.56 -5.56 -30.92
CA VAL A 474 -5.80 -5.96 -32.11
C VAL A 474 -4.79 -7.02 -31.70
N MET A 475 -4.88 -8.21 -32.29
CA MET A 475 -4.02 -9.36 -32.03
C MET A 475 -3.05 -9.55 -33.19
N ASN A 476 -1.76 -9.42 -32.91
CA ASN A 476 -0.69 -9.69 -33.89
C ASN A 476 -0.12 -11.09 -33.62
N ASN A 477 -0.23 -12.00 -34.57
CA ASN A 477 0.18 -13.39 -34.48
C ASN A 477 1.28 -13.73 -35.50
#